data_d8f9000c79b38749c5a82cdbd0ff7c24
#
_entry.id   d8f9000c79b38749c5a82cdbd0ff7c24
#
_cell.length_a   1.000
_cell.length_b   1.000
_cell.length_c   1.000
_cell.angle_alpha   90.00
_cell.angle_beta   90.00
_cell.angle_gamma   90.00
#
_symmetry.space_group_name_H-M   'P 1'
#
loop_
_entity.id
_entity.type
_entity.pdbx_description
1 polymer ?
#
loop_
_entity_poly.entity_id
_entity_poly.type
_entity_poly.pdbx_seq_one_letter_code
_entity_poly.pdbx_strand_id
1 'polypeptide(L)'
;MNSCDVCVLGAGHNGLTSAVFLARAGLRVHVLERSSVLGGAARTERPFAKAPELGHSTGAYLLGVMPPELMDRLALPLELVRRDPHYFLPTLDGRSLLLGADANKNDDQLRTFFSEADANAVARLEAELAQLREDLAPAWLQEALSITETAERFIRPELREVFVRLCQEPVEHYLNRFGFKSELLLAMYAVTDGFSGLSASFGMEGTGHNFLVHNMCRLRGSGGTWMIAKGGMGAVSQALADEAKKAGATIETNAEVTAMEREGNGWRLSGSFGECQAETVVAGCDPYRLADLVGDAIPKPFQDRLQGLHRQGTTFKLNLALSDLPTFTCLPERQGQHQTTSHLLPDERDGSVLEQVRQAWDEVAEGRLAKFPTMEWYFHTDAEPSLQDRHGHHSAALFVQWVPHTLASSNWDDERDRYAEHLIGIASRFAPDLPDLIVDTLPLAPPDIEERFGISGGHIHHIDNTIAFDQRVPHAWPVPGVYSASAGCHPAGSVIGAAGHNAAVRVLQDLGKSLVGTGLSE
;
A
#
# COMPACT_ATOMS: atom_id res chain seq x y z
N MET A 1 0.01 -37.26 6.60
CA MET A 1 -0.51 -35.93 6.86
C MET A 1 0.60 -35.06 7.39
N ASN A 2 0.83 -33.93 6.81
CA ASN A 2 1.76 -32.94 7.37
C ASN A 2 1.07 -32.28 8.56
N SER A 3 1.77 -32.19 9.70
CA SER A 3 1.25 -31.49 10.89
C SER A 3 2.20 -30.38 11.31
N CYS A 4 1.65 -29.24 11.68
CA CYS A 4 2.39 -28.08 12.19
C CYS A 4 1.71 -27.48 13.42
N ASP A 5 2.42 -26.65 14.17
CA ASP A 5 1.83 -25.92 15.28
C ASP A 5 1.02 -24.74 14.75
N VAL A 6 1.57 -24.06 13.72
CA VAL A 6 0.92 -22.93 13.05
C VAL A 6 0.94 -23.09 11.55
N CYS A 7 -0.23 -22.99 10.90
CA CYS A 7 -0.35 -22.81 9.46
C CYS A 7 -0.60 -21.33 9.14
N VAL A 8 0.23 -20.75 8.26
CA VAL A 8 0.07 -19.38 7.78
C VAL A 8 -0.54 -19.41 6.38
N LEU A 9 -1.70 -18.77 6.21
CA LEU A 9 -2.40 -18.67 4.93
C LEU A 9 -1.97 -17.42 4.15
N GLY A 10 -1.25 -17.64 3.06
CA GLY A 10 -0.73 -16.58 2.21
C GLY A 10 0.67 -16.10 2.60
N ALA A 11 1.56 -16.09 1.60
CA ALA A 11 2.93 -15.60 1.71
C ALA A 11 3.09 -14.13 1.27
N GLY A 12 2.10 -13.28 1.58
CA GLY A 12 2.23 -11.83 1.52
C GLY A 12 3.16 -11.32 2.63
N HIS A 13 3.62 -10.07 2.53
CA HIS A 13 4.58 -9.49 3.49
C HIS A 13 4.16 -9.63 4.96
N ASN A 14 2.88 -9.53 5.30
CA ASN A 14 2.38 -9.70 6.66
C ASN A 14 2.39 -11.17 7.11
N GLY A 15 1.93 -12.10 6.26
CA GLY A 15 1.97 -13.54 6.55
C GLY A 15 3.40 -14.03 6.76
N LEU A 16 4.33 -13.60 5.89
CA LEU A 16 5.76 -13.91 6.02
C LEU A 16 6.36 -13.30 7.30
N THR A 17 6.00 -12.07 7.65
CA THR A 17 6.42 -11.46 8.93
C THR A 17 5.96 -12.29 10.12
N SER A 18 4.69 -12.74 10.15
CA SER A 18 4.20 -13.64 11.20
C SER A 18 5.01 -14.94 11.26
N ALA A 19 5.26 -15.54 10.10
CA ALA A 19 6.00 -16.80 10.00
C ALA A 19 7.43 -16.68 10.58
N VAL A 20 8.13 -15.55 10.34
CA VAL A 20 9.45 -15.29 10.93
C VAL A 20 9.41 -15.33 12.46
N PHE A 21 8.49 -14.55 13.06
CA PHE A 21 8.43 -14.44 14.53
C PHE A 21 7.97 -15.74 15.20
N LEU A 22 6.97 -16.41 14.63
CA LEU A 22 6.46 -17.67 15.16
C LEU A 22 7.50 -18.80 15.06
N ALA A 23 8.21 -18.90 13.94
CA ALA A 23 9.28 -19.88 13.79
C ALA A 23 10.48 -19.59 14.72
N ARG A 24 10.88 -18.32 14.89
CA ARG A 24 11.92 -17.93 15.87
C ARG A 24 11.53 -18.25 17.31
N ALA A 25 10.22 -18.28 17.63
CA ALA A 25 9.72 -18.71 18.92
C ALA A 25 9.68 -20.24 19.09
N GLY A 26 10.22 -21.01 18.13
CA GLY A 26 10.34 -22.46 18.17
C GLY A 26 9.07 -23.22 17.77
N LEU A 27 8.11 -22.57 17.13
CA LEU A 27 6.92 -23.24 16.59
C LEU A 27 7.22 -23.84 15.20
N ARG A 28 6.62 -24.98 14.91
CA ARG A 28 6.64 -25.58 13.57
C ARG A 28 5.65 -24.81 12.69
N VAL A 29 6.16 -23.97 11.81
CA VAL A 29 5.36 -23.09 10.95
C VAL A 29 5.34 -23.62 9.53
N HIS A 30 4.14 -23.73 8.94
CA HIS A 30 3.95 -24.04 7.53
C HIS A 30 3.17 -22.91 6.85
N VAL A 31 3.78 -22.29 5.85
CA VAL A 31 3.18 -21.21 5.04
C VAL A 31 2.66 -21.81 3.74
N LEU A 32 1.37 -21.64 3.46
CA LEU A 32 0.71 -22.08 2.23
C LEU A 32 0.35 -20.87 1.38
N GLU A 33 0.93 -20.80 0.17
CA GLU A 33 0.70 -19.74 -0.81
C GLU A 33 0.05 -20.28 -2.08
N ARG A 34 -1.08 -19.71 -2.49
CA ARG A 34 -1.81 -20.15 -3.68
C ARG A 34 -1.06 -19.90 -4.99
N SER A 35 -0.31 -18.79 -5.04
CA SER A 35 0.45 -18.39 -6.22
C SER A 35 1.77 -19.14 -6.35
N SER A 36 2.33 -19.19 -7.54
CA SER A 36 3.72 -19.61 -7.75
C SER A 36 4.74 -18.56 -7.32
N VAL A 37 4.30 -17.30 -7.11
CA VAL A 37 5.13 -16.16 -6.74
C VAL A 37 4.77 -15.70 -5.33
N LEU A 38 5.80 -15.54 -4.47
CA LEU A 38 5.64 -15.02 -3.12
C LEU A 38 5.39 -13.51 -3.12
N GLY A 39 4.82 -13.01 -2.02
CA GLY A 39 4.76 -11.57 -1.73
C GLY A 39 3.38 -10.96 -1.82
N GLY A 40 2.36 -11.66 -2.31
CA GLY A 40 1.04 -11.07 -2.51
C GLY A 40 1.12 -9.87 -3.47
N ALA A 41 0.73 -8.67 -3.00
CA ALA A 41 0.87 -7.43 -3.79
C ALA A 41 2.29 -6.84 -3.75
N ALA A 42 3.15 -7.24 -2.80
CA ALA A 42 4.55 -6.82 -2.72
C ALA A 42 5.46 -7.83 -3.45
N ARG A 43 5.33 -7.91 -4.77
CA ARG A 43 6.07 -8.86 -5.61
C ARG A 43 6.64 -8.21 -6.87
N THR A 44 7.72 -8.77 -7.39
CA THR A 44 8.30 -8.43 -8.69
C THR A 44 8.11 -9.61 -9.63
N GLU A 45 7.60 -9.35 -10.82
CA GLU A 45 7.29 -10.35 -11.83
C GLU A 45 7.91 -9.97 -13.19
N ARG A 46 7.71 -10.81 -14.18
CA ARG A 46 8.03 -10.55 -15.59
C ARG A 46 6.78 -10.72 -16.43
N PRO A 47 5.86 -9.73 -16.40
CA PRO A 47 4.50 -9.93 -16.90
C PRO A 47 4.33 -9.63 -18.38
N PHE A 48 5.33 -9.02 -19.05
CA PHE A 48 5.19 -8.51 -20.40
C PHE A 48 5.58 -9.55 -21.45
N ALA A 49 4.64 -9.88 -22.33
CA ALA A 49 4.88 -10.88 -23.38
C ALA A 49 5.93 -10.45 -24.38
N LYS A 50 5.98 -9.14 -24.70
CA LYS A 50 6.96 -8.55 -25.65
C LYS A 50 8.27 -8.14 -24.99
N ALA A 51 8.34 -8.12 -23.64
CA ALA A 51 9.55 -7.87 -22.86
C ALA A 51 9.67 -8.91 -21.72
N PRO A 52 9.87 -10.21 -22.04
CA PRO A 52 9.71 -11.29 -21.07
C PRO A 52 10.80 -11.36 -19.99
N GLU A 53 11.89 -10.60 -20.13
CA GLU A 53 12.96 -10.51 -19.13
C GLU A 53 12.84 -9.26 -18.25
N LEU A 54 11.97 -8.31 -18.62
CA LEU A 54 11.79 -7.05 -17.89
C LEU A 54 11.14 -7.29 -16.53
N GLY A 55 11.82 -6.91 -15.45
CA GLY A 55 11.30 -6.96 -14.08
C GLY A 55 10.30 -5.82 -13.84
N HIS A 56 9.18 -6.16 -13.19
CA HIS A 56 8.13 -5.19 -12.87
C HIS A 56 7.48 -5.49 -11.52
N SER A 57 7.35 -4.48 -10.68
CA SER A 57 6.58 -4.56 -9.43
C SER A 57 5.10 -4.30 -9.74
N THR A 58 4.31 -5.38 -9.90
CA THR A 58 2.93 -5.31 -10.43
C THR A 58 1.90 -4.77 -9.45
N GLY A 59 2.14 -4.92 -8.15
CA GLY A 59 1.23 -4.45 -7.08
C GLY A 59 1.74 -3.18 -6.40
N ALA A 60 2.53 -3.31 -5.35
CA ALA A 60 3.18 -2.17 -4.67
C ALA A 60 4.48 -1.79 -5.40
N TYR A 61 4.81 -0.50 -5.42
CA TYR A 61 5.97 0.03 -6.14
C TYR A 61 7.11 0.47 -5.23
N LEU A 62 6.76 1.00 -4.05
CA LEU A 62 7.67 1.62 -3.10
C LEU A 62 7.51 1.02 -1.71
N LEU A 63 8.58 1.07 -0.93
CA LEU A 63 8.55 0.81 0.51
C LEU A 63 8.64 2.16 1.25
N GLY A 64 7.69 2.43 2.15
CA GLY A 64 7.65 3.69 2.89
C GLY A 64 7.40 3.49 4.37
N VAL A 65 6.34 2.80 4.68
CA VAL A 65 5.75 2.81 6.02
C VAL A 65 6.05 1.58 6.88
N MET A 66 6.98 0.71 6.47
CA MET A 66 7.48 -0.37 7.34
C MET A 66 8.31 0.25 8.47
N PRO A 67 7.99 -0.02 9.76
CA PRO A 67 8.72 0.54 10.88
C PRO A 67 10.20 0.11 10.87
N PRO A 68 11.18 1.01 11.04
CA PRO A 68 12.59 0.65 11.12
C PRO A 68 12.87 -0.35 12.25
N GLU A 69 12.15 -0.21 13.36
CA GLU A 69 12.24 -1.12 14.51
C GLU A 69 11.81 -2.56 14.15
N LEU A 70 10.83 -2.69 13.26
CA LEU A 70 10.41 -3.99 12.74
C LEU A 70 11.46 -4.57 11.79
N MET A 71 12.04 -3.74 10.92
CA MET A 71 13.14 -4.18 10.03
C MET A 71 14.34 -4.69 10.84
N ASP A 72 14.68 -4.01 11.93
CA ASP A 72 15.76 -4.43 12.82
C ASP A 72 15.45 -5.78 13.50
N ARG A 73 14.25 -5.93 14.05
CA ARG A 73 13.79 -7.18 14.66
C ARG A 73 13.79 -8.34 13.67
N LEU A 74 13.42 -8.08 12.42
CA LEU A 74 13.42 -9.07 11.35
C LEU A 74 14.83 -9.36 10.82
N ALA A 75 15.81 -8.46 11.05
CA ALA A 75 17.16 -8.50 10.49
C ALA A 75 17.16 -8.60 8.95
N LEU A 76 16.29 -7.84 8.30
CA LEU A 76 16.11 -7.90 6.84
C LEU A 76 17.34 -7.32 6.13
N PRO A 77 18.01 -8.09 5.26
CA PRO A 77 19.14 -7.63 4.47
C PRO A 77 18.67 -6.88 3.22
N LEU A 78 17.91 -5.78 3.41
CA LEU A 78 17.37 -4.98 2.32
C LEU A 78 18.29 -3.81 1.99
N GLU A 79 18.59 -3.66 0.71
CA GLU A 79 19.20 -2.46 0.15
C GLU A 79 18.08 -1.54 -0.34
N LEU A 80 17.91 -0.38 0.32
CA LEU A 80 16.91 0.61 -0.01
C LEU A 80 17.58 1.83 -0.66
N VAL A 81 17.03 2.24 -1.78
CA VAL A 81 17.50 3.40 -2.55
C VAL A 81 16.58 4.59 -2.28
N ARG A 82 17.15 5.66 -1.71
CA ARG A 82 16.44 6.94 -1.62
C ARG A 82 16.37 7.56 -3.00
N ARG A 83 15.17 7.95 -3.40
CA ARG A 83 14.96 8.71 -4.64
C ARG A 83 15.37 10.17 -4.43
N ASP A 84 16.21 10.69 -5.31
CA ASP A 84 16.63 12.08 -5.28
C ASP A 84 16.84 12.60 -6.72
N PRO A 85 15.85 13.32 -7.28
CA PRO A 85 14.60 13.80 -6.69
C PRO A 85 13.59 12.68 -6.37
N HIS A 86 12.57 12.98 -5.53
CA HIS A 86 11.58 11.99 -5.11
C HIS A 86 10.14 12.34 -5.52
N TYR A 87 9.88 13.59 -5.88
CA TYR A 87 8.56 14.08 -6.28
C TYR A 87 8.65 14.96 -7.52
N PHE A 88 7.74 14.81 -8.46
CA PHE A 88 7.64 15.61 -9.65
C PHE A 88 6.17 15.98 -9.95
N LEU A 89 5.92 17.26 -10.17
CA LEU A 89 4.65 17.77 -10.62
C LEU A 89 4.84 18.44 -11.99
N PRO A 90 4.63 17.71 -13.10
CA PRO A 90 4.55 18.29 -14.42
C PRO A 90 3.24 19.06 -14.59
N THR A 91 3.26 20.20 -15.26
CA THR A 91 2.05 20.91 -15.66
C THR A 91 1.95 21.07 -17.17
N LEU A 92 0.72 21.28 -17.65
CA LEU A 92 0.46 21.47 -19.07
C LEU A 92 0.71 22.91 -19.55
N ASP A 93 0.95 23.85 -18.63
CA ASP A 93 1.34 25.23 -18.94
C ASP A 93 2.86 25.43 -19.08
N GLY A 94 3.63 24.35 -18.94
CA GLY A 94 5.09 24.35 -19.10
C GLY A 94 5.88 24.59 -17.82
N ARG A 95 5.23 24.78 -16.66
CA ARG A 95 5.89 24.81 -15.36
C ARG A 95 6.14 23.39 -14.84
N SER A 96 7.12 23.23 -13.97
CA SER A 96 7.35 21.96 -13.27
C SER A 96 7.87 22.20 -11.86
N LEU A 97 7.53 21.30 -10.93
CA LEU A 97 8.07 21.26 -9.58
C LEU A 97 8.81 19.94 -9.39
N LEU A 98 10.09 19.99 -9.02
CA LEU A 98 10.93 18.82 -8.83
C LEU A 98 11.58 18.85 -7.45
N LEU A 99 11.02 18.10 -6.48
CA LEU A 99 11.48 18.09 -5.10
C LEU A 99 12.45 16.94 -4.84
N GLY A 100 13.52 17.24 -4.10
CA GLY A 100 14.59 16.29 -3.81
C GLY A 100 15.01 16.28 -2.33
N ALA A 101 16.25 15.86 -2.09
CA ALA A 101 16.81 15.76 -0.73
C ALA A 101 17.26 17.11 -0.15
N ASP A 102 17.52 18.10 -0.99
CA ASP A 102 17.99 19.42 -0.58
C ASP A 102 16.80 20.31 -0.18
N ALA A 103 16.62 20.49 1.13
CA ALA A 103 15.51 21.27 1.67
C ALA A 103 15.53 22.75 1.22
N ASN A 104 16.71 23.35 1.01
CA ASN A 104 16.79 24.74 0.57
C ASN A 104 16.34 24.88 -0.88
N LYS A 105 16.74 23.95 -1.75
CA LYS A 105 16.27 23.91 -3.14
C LYS A 105 14.77 23.67 -3.21
N ASN A 106 14.24 22.81 -2.35
CA ASN A 106 12.79 22.56 -2.28
C ASN A 106 12.04 23.83 -1.88
N ASP A 107 12.51 24.56 -0.86
CA ASP A 107 11.89 25.82 -0.43
C ASP A 107 11.92 26.88 -1.55
N ASP A 108 13.06 27.06 -2.22
CA ASP A 108 13.19 27.97 -3.36
C ASP A 108 12.24 27.59 -4.52
N GLN A 109 12.10 26.30 -4.82
CA GLN A 109 11.18 25.82 -5.85
C GLN A 109 9.72 26.04 -5.45
N LEU A 110 9.33 25.75 -4.21
CA LEU A 110 7.98 25.97 -3.71
C LEU A 110 7.60 27.47 -3.75
N ARG A 111 8.52 28.36 -3.36
CA ARG A 111 8.31 29.80 -3.45
C ARG A 111 8.15 30.28 -4.89
N THR A 112 8.93 29.74 -5.80
CA THR A 112 8.90 30.13 -7.22
C THR A 112 7.68 29.56 -7.93
N PHE A 113 7.36 28.28 -7.68
CA PHE A 113 6.28 27.58 -8.37
C PHE A 113 4.89 27.99 -7.84
N PHE A 114 4.73 28.12 -6.53
CA PHE A 114 3.50 28.54 -5.88
C PHE A 114 3.58 29.99 -5.37
N SER A 115 3.94 30.15 -4.10
CA SER A 115 4.10 31.46 -3.46
C SER A 115 4.92 31.34 -2.17
N GLU A 116 5.40 32.49 -1.64
CA GLU A 116 6.03 32.53 -0.32
C GLU A 116 5.08 32.06 0.79
N ALA A 117 3.81 32.41 0.70
CA ALA A 117 2.80 31.99 1.68
C ALA A 117 2.60 30.46 1.67
N ASP A 118 2.57 29.85 0.49
CA ASP A 118 2.44 28.41 0.33
C ASP A 118 3.68 27.66 0.80
N ALA A 119 4.89 28.13 0.47
CA ALA A 119 6.13 27.52 0.95
C ALA A 119 6.21 27.53 2.49
N ASN A 120 5.84 28.66 3.11
CA ASN A 120 5.78 28.75 4.57
C ASN A 120 4.68 27.83 5.17
N ALA A 121 3.58 27.61 4.47
CA ALA A 121 2.53 26.68 4.88
C ALA A 121 3.02 25.22 4.80
N VAL A 122 3.71 24.85 3.73
CA VAL A 122 4.37 23.53 3.58
C VAL A 122 5.35 23.27 4.73
N ALA A 123 6.21 24.25 5.05
CA ALA A 123 7.17 24.09 6.15
C ALA A 123 6.49 23.84 7.51
N ARG A 124 5.34 24.47 7.77
CA ARG A 124 4.54 24.22 8.99
C ARG A 124 3.90 22.82 8.97
N LEU A 125 3.33 22.40 7.84
CA LEU A 125 2.76 21.08 7.66
C LEU A 125 3.80 19.99 7.92
N GLU A 126 4.95 20.08 7.26
CA GLU A 126 6.02 19.07 7.39
C GLU A 126 6.57 18.99 8.82
N ALA A 127 6.71 20.14 9.50
CA ALA A 127 7.15 20.18 10.90
C ALA A 127 6.13 19.51 11.84
N GLU A 128 4.83 19.72 11.64
CA GLU A 128 3.78 19.09 12.43
C GLU A 128 3.71 17.58 12.16
N LEU A 129 3.77 17.16 10.88
CA LEU A 129 3.79 15.76 10.50
C LEU A 129 5.02 15.00 11.04
N ALA A 130 6.19 15.65 11.05
CA ALA A 130 7.40 15.07 11.62
C ALA A 130 7.22 14.75 13.12
N GLN A 131 6.59 15.64 13.88
CA GLN A 131 6.30 15.43 15.30
C GLN A 131 5.27 14.31 15.52
N LEU A 132 4.17 14.31 14.76
CA LEU A 132 3.16 13.25 14.82
C LEU A 132 3.75 11.88 14.46
N ARG A 133 4.62 11.84 13.45
CA ARG A 133 5.33 10.63 13.01
C ARG A 133 6.22 10.05 14.10
N GLU A 134 6.96 10.92 14.81
CA GLU A 134 7.81 10.52 15.93
C GLU A 134 6.97 9.97 17.09
N ASP A 135 5.94 10.71 17.49
CA ASP A 135 5.09 10.39 18.62
C ASP A 135 4.30 9.08 18.42
N LEU A 136 3.73 8.89 17.23
CA LEU A 136 2.88 7.73 16.92
C LEU A 136 3.68 6.44 16.67
N ALA A 137 4.98 6.54 16.38
CA ALA A 137 5.81 5.40 16.01
C ALA A 137 5.71 4.18 16.94
N PRO A 138 5.72 4.32 18.29
CA PRO A 138 5.63 3.19 19.19
C PRO A 138 4.28 2.46 19.15
N ALA A 139 3.20 3.12 18.75
CA ALA A 139 1.87 2.54 18.72
C ALA A 139 1.70 1.44 17.65
N TRP A 140 2.50 1.47 16.59
CA TRP A 140 2.32 0.58 15.44
C TRP A 140 2.66 -0.89 15.69
N LEU A 141 3.57 -1.15 16.63
CA LEU A 141 4.00 -2.52 16.99
C LEU A 141 3.40 -2.98 18.33
N GLN A 142 2.23 -2.47 18.67
CA GLN A 142 1.50 -2.80 19.89
C GLN A 142 0.05 -3.21 19.58
N GLU A 143 -0.71 -3.56 20.60
CA GLU A 143 -2.14 -3.78 20.47
C GLU A 143 -2.86 -2.47 20.13
N ALA A 144 -3.90 -2.58 19.30
CA ALA A 144 -4.68 -1.42 18.87
C ALA A 144 -5.39 -0.76 20.05
N LEU A 145 -5.24 0.55 20.14
CA LEU A 145 -5.98 1.41 21.06
C LEU A 145 -6.97 2.29 20.29
N SER A 146 -7.98 2.81 20.98
CA SER A 146 -8.84 3.85 20.40
C SER A 146 -8.00 5.08 20.01
N ILE A 147 -8.51 5.91 19.10
CA ILE A 147 -7.84 7.16 18.70
C ILE A 147 -7.55 8.04 19.93
N THR A 148 -8.51 8.14 20.86
CA THR A 148 -8.36 8.96 22.08
C THR A 148 -7.27 8.39 23.00
N GLU A 149 -7.30 7.08 23.28
CA GLU A 149 -6.26 6.43 24.11
C GLU A 149 -4.88 6.49 23.44
N THR A 150 -4.81 6.37 22.10
CA THR A 150 -3.56 6.55 21.34
C THR A 150 -3.03 7.97 21.53
N ALA A 151 -3.90 8.99 21.43
CA ALA A 151 -3.53 10.39 21.64
C ALA A 151 -3.00 10.63 23.06
N GLU A 152 -3.68 10.10 24.08
CA GLU A 152 -3.30 10.27 25.48
C GLU A 152 -1.96 9.61 25.81
N ARG A 153 -1.72 8.42 25.24
CA ARG A 153 -0.56 7.59 25.57
C ARG A 153 0.70 7.98 24.80
N PHE A 154 0.58 8.35 23.54
CA PHE A 154 1.73 8.50 22.65
C PHE A 154 1.93 9.93 22.15
N ILE A 155 0.85 10.70 21.93
CA ILE A 155 0.96 12.02 21.30
C ILE A 155 1.27 13.09 22.34
N ARG A 156 2.23 13.95 22.05
CA ARG A 156 2.56 15.11 22.88
C ARG A 156 1.32 15.99 23.12
N PRO A 157 1.17 16.58 24.33
CA PRO A 157 -0.07 17.26 24.74
C PRO A 157 -0.60 18.27 23.74
N GLU A 158 0.28 19.08 23.13
CA GLU A 158 -0.06 20.15 22.20
C GLU A 158 -0.62 19.66 20.86
N LEU A 159 -0.37 18.40 20.48
CA LEU A 159 -0.85 17.82 19.22
C LEU A 159 -1.99 16.82 19.40
N ARG A 160 -2.44 16.52 20.62
CA ARG A 160 -3.49 15.51 20.87
C ARG A 160 -4.81 15.81 20.16
N GLU A 161 -5.30 17.06 20.27
CA GLU A 161 -6.52 17.46 19.58
C GLU A 161 -6.36 17.41 18.06
N VAL A 162 -5.23 17.87 17.55
CA VAL A 162 -4.88 17.82 16.13
C VAL A 162 -4.87 16.37 15.62
N PHE A 163 -4.25 15.46 16.36
CA PHE A 163 -4.19 14.04 16.02
C PHE A 163 -5.59 13.40 15.99
N VAL A 164 -6.40 13.62 17.02
CA VAL A 164 -7.77 13.07 17.09
C VAL A 164 -8.60 13.55 15.92
N ARG A 165 -8.59 14.85 15.64
CA ARG A 165 -9.32 15.43 14.51
C ARG A 165 -8.80 14.92 13.18
N LEU A 166 -7.47 14.85 12.99
CA LEU A 166 -6.87 14.30 11.77
C LEU A 166 -7.34 12.84 11.52
N CYS A 167 -7.44 12.01 12.55
CA CYS A 167 -7.88 10.64 12.39
C CYS A 167 -9.40 10.50 12.10
N GLN A 168 -10.23 11.44 12.49
CA GLN A 168 -11.68 11.34 12.40
C GLN A 168 -12.29 12.15 11.26
N GLU A 169 -11.69 13.31 10.97
CA GLU A 169 -12.24 14.28 10.03
C GLU A 169 -11.74 14.05 8.58
N PRO A 170 -12.34 14.75 7.60
CA PRO A 170 -11.81 14.85 6.25
C PRO A 170 -10.38 15.40 6.22
N VAL A 171 -9.54 14.87 5.36
CA VAL A 171 -8.18 15.39 5.13
C VAL A 171 -8.19 16.86 4.69
N GLU A 172 -9.25 17.27 4.00
CA GLU A 172 -9.47 18.66 3.60
C GLU A 172 -9.48 19.61 4.82
N HIS A 173 -10.11 19.22 5.94
CA HIS A 173 -10.13 20.02 7.16
C HIS A 173 -8.73 20.17 7.75
N TYR A 174 -7.94 19.12 7.75
CA TYR A 174 -6.57 19.16 8.23
C TYR A 174 -5.69 20.07 7.38
N LEU A 175 -5.71 19.91 6.06
CA LEU A 175 -4.89 20.69 5.13
C LEU A 175 -5.29 22.17 5.10
N ASN A 176 -6.57 22.50 5.20
CA ASN A 176 -7.07 23.88 5.24
C ASN A 176 -6.55 24.69 6.45
N ARG A 177 -6.13 24.03 7.54
CA ARG A 177 -5.53 24.71 8.72
C ARG A 177 -4.25 25.49 8.36
N PHE A 178 -3.54 25.06 7.32
CA PHE A 178 -2.27 25.68 6.91
C PHE A 178 -2.47 26.89 6.03
N GLY A 179 -3.67 27.06 5.45
CA GLY A 179 -4.05 28.25 4.68
C GLY A 179 -3.37 28.33 3.33
N PHE A 180 -3.19 27.21 2.66
CA PHE A 180 -2.70 27.13 1.29
C PHE A 180 -3.49 28.05 0.37
N LYS A 181 -2.80 28.72 -0.56
CA LYS A 181 -3.38 29.63 -1.54
C LYS A 181 -3.62 28.93 -2.87
N SER A 182 -2.78 27.96 -3.22
CA SER A 182 -2.90 27.17 -4.43
C SER A 182 -3.76 25.92 -4.20
N GLU A 183 -4.80 25.76 -4.99
CA GLU A 183 -5.57 24.51 -5.03
C GLU A 183 -4.76 23.33 -5.55
N LEU A 184 -3.82 23.60 -6.48
CA LEU A 184 -2.92 22.59 -7.01
C LEU A 184 -2.02 22.01 -5.91
N LEU A 185 -1.52 22.86 -5.00
CA LEU A 185 -0.73 22.41 -3.85
C LEU A 185 -1.57 21.57 -2.87
N LEU A 186 -2.81 21.98 -2.61
CA LEU A 186 -3.71 21.22 -1.76
C LEU A 186 -4.04 19.86 -2.39
N ALA A 187 -4.31 19.83 -3.71
CA ALA A 187 -4.53 18.59 -4.45
C ALA A 187 -3.28 17.68 -4.44
N MET A 188 -2.08 18.25 -4.53
CA MET A 188 -0.82 17.52 -4.46
C MET A 188 -0.72 16.66 -3.18
N TYR A 189 -1.04 17.24 -2.02
CA TYR A 189 -1.04 16.50 -0.76
C TYR A 189 -2.24 15.57 -0.61
N ALA A 190 -3.43 16.01 -1.00
CA ALA A 190 -4.65 15.22 -0.85
C ALA A 190 -4.65 13.96 -1.72
N VAL A 191 -4.20 14.06 -2.97
CA VAL A 191 -4.28 12.97 -3.96
C VAL A 191 -3.44 11.78 -3.55
N THR A 192 -2.17 11.97 -3.21
CA THR A 192 -1.30 10.84 -2.84
C THR A 192 -1.65 10.28 -1.47
N ASP A 193 -1.70 11.15 -0.46
CA ASP A 193 -1.69 10.71 0.92
C ASP A 193 -3.11 10.63 1.51
N GLY A 194 -4.01 11.51 1.06
CA GLY A 194 -5.33 11.63 1.66
C GLY A 194 -6.29 10.51 1.30
N PHE A 195 -6.27 10.02 0.06
CA PHE A 195 -7.24 9.03 -0.38
C PHE A 195 -6.68 7.92 -1.27
N SER A 196 -5.36 7.73 -1.29
CA SER A 196 -4.73 6.63 -2.02
C SER A 196 -5.31 5.27 -1.62
N GLY A 197 -5.90 4.57 -2.59
CA GLY A 197 -6.50 3.25 -2.40
C GLY A 197 -7.82 3.24 -1.63
N LEU A 198 -8.40 4.39 -1.29
CA LEU A 198 -9.65 4.48 -0.56
C LEU A 198 -10.88 4.44 -1.48
N SER A 199 -11.96 3.93 -0.94
CA SER A 199 -13.31 4.11 -1.48
C SER A 199 -13.96 5.38 -0.89
N ALA A 200 -13.22 6.50 -0.89
CA ALA A 200 -13.63 7.77 -0.28
C ALA A 200 -12.95 8.97 -0.95
N SER A 201 -13.64 10.11 -1.03
CA SER A 201 -13.12 11.39 -1.48
C SER A 201 -12.49 12.18 -0.31
N PHE A 202 -11.61 13.13 -0.60
CA PHE A 202 -10.86 13.90 0.40
C PHE A 202 -11.73 14.78 1.33
N GLY A 203 -12.96 15.05 0.97
CA GLY A 203 -13.96 15.71 1.82
C GLY A 203 -14.78 14.75 2.70
N MET A 204 -14.45 13.45 2.77
CA MET A 204 -15.17 12.46 3.57
C MET A 204 -14.43 12.18 4.89
N GLU A 205 -15.21 11.88 5.94
CA GLU A 205 -14.68 11.57 7.28
C GLU A 205 -13.70 10.39 7.26
N GLY A 206 -12.66 10.45 8.10
CA GLY A 206 -11.62 9.44 8.23
C GLY A 206 -10.52 9.48 7.16
N THR A 207 -10.65 10.29 6.10
CA THR A 207 -9.60 10.39 5.08
C THR A 207 -8.32 11.01 5.63
N GLY A 208 -8.41 11.84 6.68
CA GLY A 208 -7.25 12.31 7.42
C GLY A 208 -6.45 11.19 8.10
N HIS A 209 -7.10 10.08 8.49
CA HIS A 209 -6.40 8.90 9.02
C HIS A 209 -5.52 8.23 7.95
N ASN A 210 -6.01 8.09 6.72
CA ASN A 210 -5.19 7.58 5.62
C ASN A 210 -4.01 8.50 5.31
N PHE A 211 -4.23 9.82 5.31
CA PHE A 211 -3.19 10.83 5.15
C PHE A 211 -2.09 10.66 6.21
N LEU A 212 -2.47 10.50 7.48
CA LEU A 212 -1.53 10.24 8.56
C LEU A 212 -0.73 8.95 8.32
N VAL A 213 -1.39 7.85 7.96
CA VAL A 213 -0.74 6.55 7.69
C VAL A 213 0.32 6.68 6.60
N HIS A 214 0.02 7.34 5.49
CA HIS A 214 0.95 7.51 4.38
C HIS A 214 2.15 8.39 4.74
N ASN A 215 1.97 9.31 5.70
CA ASN A 215 3.03 10.17 6.21
C ASN A 215 3.88 9.54 7.33
N MET A 216 3.65 8.28 7.69
CA MET A 216 4.41 7.57 8.74
C MET A 216 5.77 7.00 8.26
N CYS A 217 6.29 7.42 7.11
CA CYS A 217 7.59 6.97 6.63
C CYS A 217 8.72 7.41 7.55
N ARG A 218 9.42 6.42 8.16
CA ARG A 218 10.57 6.60 9.05
C ARG A 218 11.77 5.75 8.66
N LEU A 219 11.78 5.23 7.43
CA LEU A 219 12.87 4.42 6.93
C LEU A 219 14.21 5.17 7.07
N ARG A 220 15.25 4.46 7.49
CA ARG A 220 16.57 5.05 7.69
C ARG A 220 17.11 5.63 6.38
N GLY A 221 17.53 6.88 6.42
CA GLY A 221 18.03 7.60 5.25
C GLY A 221 16.97 8.09 4.28
N SER A 222 15.67 7.84 4.54
CA SER A 222 14.58 8.28 3.67
C SER A 222 14.34 9.79 3.68
N GLY A 223 14.57 10.44 4.81
CA GLY A 223 14.17 11.83 5.01
C GLY A 223 12.65 12.04 4.99
N GLY A 224 11.87 11.00 5.33
CA GLY A 224 10.40 11.01 5.29
C GLY A 224 9.81 10.59 3.95
N THR A 225 10.63 10.26 2.93
CA THR A 225 10.17 9.86 1.60
C THR A 225 10.16 8.34 1.43
N TRP A 226 9.29 7.85 0.55
CA TRP A 226 9.22 6.44 0.20
C TRP A 226 10.42 6.07 -0.68
N MET A 227 10.97 4.86 -0.44
CA MET A 227 12.19 4.35 -1.07
C MET A 227 11.90 3.21 -2.04
N ILE A 228 12.85 2.94 -2.93
CA ILE A 228 12.84 1.75 -3.79
C ILE A 228 13.66 0.65 -3.11
N ALA A 229 13.12 -0.56 -3.08
CA ALA A 229 13.88 -1.74 -2.72
C ALA A 229 14.67 -2.21 -3.95
N LYS A 230 15.97 -2.45 -3.83
CA LYS A 230 16.79 -3.00 -4.90
C LYS A 230 16.29 -4.39 -5.28
N GLY A 231 16.10 -4.64 -6.58
CA GLY A 231 15.40 -5.82 -7.09
C GLY A 231 13.88 -5.71 -7.07
N GLY A 232 13.31 -4.53 -6.75
CA GLY A 232 11.87 -4.25 -6.69
C GLY A 232 11.20 -4.75 -5.40
N MET A 233 9.88 -4.64 -5.33
CA MET A 233 9.14 -5.02 -4.11
C MET A 233 9.19 -6.51 -3.79
N GLY A 234 9.43 -7.36 -4.79
CA GLY A 234 9.65 -8.79 -4.58
C GLY A 234 10.87 -9.11 -3.71
N ALA A 235 11.89 -8.24 -3.71
CA ALA A 235 13.06 -8.41 -2.84
C ALA A 235 12.69 -8.30 -1.35
N VAL A 236 11.71 -7.44 -1.00
CA VAL A 236 11.20 -7.34 0.39
C VAL A 236 10.56 -8.66 0.82
N SER A 237 9.69 -9.21 -0.01
CA SER A 237 8.99 -10.46 0.27
C SER A 237 9.95 -11.66 0.27
N GLN A 238 10.94 -11.66 -0.62
CA GLN A 238 11.94 -12.72 -0.66
C GLN A 238 12.83 -12.69 0.60
N ALA A 239 13.26 -11.51 1.05
CA ALA A 239 14.03 -11.37 2.28
C ALA A 239 13.24 -11.87 3.50
N LEU A 240 11.94 -11.56 3.60
CA LEU A 240 11.06 -12.09 4.63
C LEU A 240 10.92 -13.62 4.56
N ALA A 241 10.76 -14.18 3.36
CA ALA A 241 10.66 -15.62 3.15
C ALA A 241 11.96 -16.36 3.55
N ASP A 242 13.11 -15.77 3.21
CA ASP A 242 14.41 -16.35 3.54
C ASP A 242 14.64 -16.32 5.05
N GLU A 243 14.29 -15.25 5.75
CA GLU A 243 14.36 -15.19 7.21
C GLU A 243 13.37 -16.17 7.89
N ALA A 244 12.17 -16.37 7.31
CA ALA A 244 11.23 -17.38 7.82
C ALA A 244 11.80 -18.80 7.67
N LYS A 245 12.36 -19.13 6.50
CA LYS A 245 13.02 -20.44 6.25
C LYS A 245 14.23 -20.63 7.16
N LYS A 246 15.05 -19.62 7.33
CA LYS A 246 16.21 -19.64 8.24
C LYS A 246 15.80 -19.88 9.68
N ALA A 247 14.62 -19.39 10.09
CA ALA A 247 14.04 -19.65 11.40
C ALA A 247 13.39 -21.05 11.52
N GLY A 248 13.30 -21.82 10.43
CA GLY A 248 12.75 -23.18 10.41
C GLY A 248 11.33 -23.30 9.86
N ALA A 249 10.74 -22.23 9.32
CA ALA A 249 9.46 -22.33 8.65
C ALA A 249 9.57 -23.05 7.29
N THR A 250 8.54 -23.80 6.92
CA THR A 250 8.36 -24.33 5.56
C THR A 250 7.41 -23.40 4.77
N ILE A 251 7.73 -23.18 3.49
CA ILE A 251 6.90 -22.35 2.61
C ILE A 251 6.61 -23.15 1.36
N GLU A 252 5.32 -23.34 1.05
CA GLU A 252 4.84 -24.05 -0.13
C GLU A 252 4.03 -23.11 -1.01
N THR A 253 4.43 -23.03 -2.29
CA THR A 253 3.74 -22.27 -3.33
C THR A 253 2.86 -23.18 -4.17
N ASN A 254 1.93 -22.63 -4.96
CA ASN A 254 0.87 -23.39 -5.66
C ASN A 254 0.03 -24.25 -4.70
N ALA A 255 -0.09 -23.82 -3.46
CA ALA A 255 -0.72 -24.48 -2.35
C ALA A 255 -1.95 -23.68 -1.88
N GLU A 256 -3.00 -23.68 -2.72
CA GLU A 256 -4.25 -23.01 -2.38
C GLU A 256 -5.03 -23.79 -1.34
N VAL A 257 -5.37 -23.13 -0.23
CA VAL A 257 -6.30 -23.68 0.76
C VAL A 257 -7.73 -23.37 0.30
N THR A 258 -8.52 -24.43 0.08
CA THR A 258 -9.91 -24.32 -0.39
C THR A 258 -10.93 -24.72 0.66
N ALA A 259 -10.51 -25.41 1.72
CA ALA A 259 -11.39 -25.76 2.85
C ALA A 259 -10.61 -25.77 4.17
N MET A 260 -11.32 -25.43 5.24
CA MET A 260 -10.80 -25.40 6.60
C MET A 260 -11.87 -25.96 7.55
N GLU A 261 -11.58 -27.06 8.19
CA GLU A 261 -12.54 -27.79 9.04
C GLU A 261 -11.99 -27.97 10.45
N ARG A 262 -12.87 -27.86 11.45
CA ARG A 262 -12.50 -28.11 12.83
C ARG A 262 -12.15 -29.58 13.06
N GLU A 263 -10.97 -29.84 13.63
CA GLU A 263 -10.54 -31.20 13.95
C GLU A 263 -9.89 -31.25 15.34
N GLY A 264 -10.60 -31.84 16.29
CA GLY A 264 -10.17 -31.81 17.69
C GLY A 264 -10.03 -30.37 18.23
N ASN A 265 -8.86 -30.05 18.74
CA ASN A 265 -8.54 -28.69 19.22
C ASN A 265 -7.93 -27.77 18.13
N GLY A 266 -7.67 -28.33 16.95
CA GLY A 266 -7.04 -27.62 15.83
C GLY A 266 -7.92 -27.57 14.58
N TRP A 267 -7.27 -27.48 13.45
CA TRP A 267 -7.86 -27.29 12.13
C TRP A 267 -7.23 -28.27 11.13
N ARG A 268 -8.06 -28.85 10.28
CA ARG A 268 -7.65 -29.52 9.07
C ARG A 268 -7.84 -28.58 7.89
N LEU A 269 -6.76 -28.33 7.18
CA LEU A 269 -6.75 -27.52 5.97
C LEU A 269 -6.55 -28.43 4.78
N SER A 270 -7.32 -28.22 3.71
CA SER A 270 -7.21 -29.00 2.48
C SER A 270 -7.23 -28.10 1.24
N GLY A 271 -6.64 -28.60 0.16
CA GLY A 271 -6.53 -27.86 -1.08
C GLY A 271 -5.65 -28.56 -2.12
N SER A 272 -5.08 -27.80 -3.06
CA SER A 272 -4.22 -28.32 -4.13
C SER A 272 -2.95 -29.04 -3.63
N PHE A 273 -2.50 -28.75 -2.41
CA PHE A 273 -1.35 -29.36 -1.73
C PHE A 273 -1.68 -30.67 -0.98
N GLY A 274 -2.96 -31.07 -0.97
CA GLY A 274 -3.45 -32.18 -0.18
C GLY A 274 -4.04 -31.72 1.17
N GLU A 275 -3.53 -32.24 2.29
CA GLU A 275 -4.03 -31.93 3.64
C GLU A 275 -2.91 -31.56 4.60
N CYS A 276 -3.21 -30.61 5.50
CA CYS A 276 -2.35 -30.19 6.61
C CYS A 276 -3.19 -30.06 7.89
N GLN A 277 -2.66 -30.53 9.02
CA GLN A 277 -3.25 -30.31 10.34
C GLN A 277 -2.47 -29.22 11.07
N ALA A 278 -3.16 -28.24 11.67
CA ALA A 278 -2.56 -27.15 12.45
C ALA A 278 -3.34 -26.91 13.74
N GLU A 279 -2.63 -26.65 14.83
CA GLU A 279 -3.28 -26.21 16.08
C GLU A 279 -3.82 -24.77 15.94
N THR A 280 -3.08 -23.94 15.21
CA THR A 280 -3.38 -22.53 15.00
C THR A 280 -3.28 -22.16 13.53
N VAL A 281 -4.16 -21.28 13.07
CA VAL A 281 -4.15 -20.70 11.72
C VAL A 281 -3.95 -19.19 11.83
N VAL A 282 -2.97 -18.64 11.07
CA VAL A 282 -2.73 -17.21 10.94
C VAL A 282 -2.95 -16.81 9.48
N ALA A 283 -3.96 -16.00 9.22
CA ALA A 283 -4.30 -15.59 7.86
C ALA A 283 -3.60 -14.27 7.47
N GLY A 284 -2.69 -14.35 6.50
CA GLY A 284 -2.11 -13.20 5.80
C GLY A 284 -2.99 -12.73 4.63
N CYS A 285 -4.00 -13.50 4.21
CA CYS A 285 -5.02 -13.09 3.25
C CYS A 285 -6.01 -12.09 3.86
N ASP A 286 -6.90 -11.53 3.03
CA ASP A 286 -7.92 -10.61 3.52
C ASP A 286 -8.96 -11.30 4.42
N PRO A 287 -9.69 -10.54 5.27
CA PRO A 287 -10.59 -11.12 6.26
C PRO A 287 -11.84 -11.78 5.64
N TYR A 288 -12.21 -11.42 4.42
CA TYR A 288 -13.39 -11.99 3.76
C TYR A 288 -13.09 -13.41 3.26
N ARG A 289 -11.91 -13.61 2.64
CA ARG A 289 -11.43 -14.96 2.27
C ARG A 289 -11.24 -15.86 3.48
N LEU A 290 -10.72 -15.30 4.58
CA LEU A 290 -10.65 -16.06 5.83
C LEU A 290 -12.05 -16.42 6.35
N ALA A 291 -13.01 -15.49 6.26
CA ALA A 291 -14.39 -15.76 6.68
C ALA A 291 -15.04 -16.88 5.85
N ASP A 292 -14.80 -16.89 4.54
CA ASP A 292 -15.30 -17.97 3.66
C ASP A 292 -14.72 -19.33 4.04
N LEU A 293 -13.43 -19.40 4.40
CA LEU A 293 -12.76 -20.64 4.82
C LEU A 293 -13.24 -21.13 6.19
N VAL A 294 -13.48 -20.24 7.13
CA VAL A 294 -13.93 -20.58 8.50
C VAL A 294 -15.43 -20.91 8.53
N GLY A 295 -16.22 -20.28 7.66
CA GLY A 295 -17.64 -20.57 7.45
C GLY A 295 -18.50 -20.37 8.70
N ASP A 296 -19.39 -21.34 8.96
CA ASP A 296 -20.41 -21.28 10.02
C ASP A 296 -19.83 -21.24 11.45
N ALA A 297 -18.53 -21.46 11.64
CA ALA A 297 -17.90 -21.35 12.95
C ALA A 297 -17.77 -19.89 13.41
N ILE A 298 -18.02 -18.91 12.53
CA ILE A 298 -17.94 -17.49 12.85
C ILE A 298 -19.24 -17.03 13.52
N PRO A 299 -19.19 -16.45 14.72
CA PRO A 299 -20.38 -15.86 15.36
C PRO A 299 -21.03 -14.78 14.49
N LYS A 300 -22.34 -14.84 14.34
CA LYS A 300 -23.13 -13.93 13.49
C LYS A 300 -22.82 -12.44 13.70
N PRO A 301 -22.69 -11.91 14.95
CA PRO A 301 -22.34 -10.50 15.13
C PRO A 301 -20.99 -10.10 14.55
N PHE A 302 -20.01 -11.01 14.54
CA PHE A 302 -18.70 -10.76 13.94
C PHE A 302 -18.77 -10.81 12.42
N GLN A 303 -19.54 -11.74 11.87
CA GLN A 303 -19.79 -11.82 10.43
C GLN A 303 -20.46 -10.54 9.92
N ASP A 304 -21.50 -10.05 10.62
CA ASP A 304 -22.20 -8.81 10.27
C ASP A 304 -21.26 -7.60 10.33
N ARG A 305 -20.38 -7.55 11.34
CA ARG A 305 -19.34 -6.53 11.45
C ARG A 305 -18.39 -6.56 10.23
N LEU A 306 -17.90 -7.72 9.85
CA LEU A 306 -17.02 -7.84 8.68
C LEU A 306 -17.71 -7.38 7.40
N GLN A 307 -18.97 -7.75 7.19
CA GLN A 307 -19.76 -7.29 6.05
C GLN A 307 -19.92 -5.77 6.05
N GLY A 308 -20.12 -5.16 7.21
CA GLY A 308 -20.20 -3.70 7.36
C GLY A 308 -18.89 -2.96 7.02
N LEU A 309 -17.75 -3.63 7.12
CA LEU A 309 -16.43 -3.09 6.76
C LEU A 309 -16.08 -3.29 5.29
N HIS A 310 -16.82 -4.13 4.58
CA HIS A 310 -16.51 -4.43 3.17
C HIS A 310 -16.70 -3.20 2.28
N ARG A 311 -15.68 -2.90 1.50
CA ARG A 311 -15.72 -1.89 0.44
C ARG A 311 -15.08 -2.48 -0.82
N GLN A 312 -15.55 -2.04 -1.96
CA GLN A 312 -14.89 -2.33 -3.24
C GLN A 312 -13.67 -1.44 -3.41
N GLY A 313 -12.59 -1.97 -3.98
CA GLY A 313 -11.41 -1.21 -4.34
C GLY A 313 -11.69 -0.28 -5.52
N THR A 314 -10.95 0.82 -5.58
CA THR A 314 -11.09 1.87 -6.58
C THR A 314 -9.78 2.11 -7.34
N THR A 315 -8.90 1.13 -7.38
CA THR A 315 -7.57 1.25 -8.00
C THR A 315 -7.53 0.57 -9.35
N PHE A 316 -7.01 1.27 -10.35
CA PHE A 316 -6.60 0.70 -11.63
C PHE A 316 -5.08 0.85 -11.78
N LYS A 317 -4.41 -0.18 -12.29
CA LYS A 317 -2.98 -0.14 -12.55
C LYS A 317 -2.70 -0.36 -14.02
N LEU A 318 -2.14 0.64 -14.68
CA LEU A 318 -1.67 0.50 -16.05
C LEU A 318 -0.15 0.30 -16.02
N ASN A 319 0.28 -0.96 -16.11
CA ASN A 319 1.68 -1.32 -16.14
C ASN A 319 2.18 -1.28 -17.59
N LEU A 320 3.36 -0.71 -17.80
CA LEU A 320 3.94 -0.44 -19.12
C LEU A 320 5.36 -0.99 -19.23
N ALA A 321 5.65 -1.63 -20.35
CA ALA A 321 7.01 -1.84 -20.83
C ALA A 321 7.30 -0.78 -21.89
N LEU A 322 8.37 -0.02 -21.73
CA LEU A 322 8.74 1.09 -22.61
C LEU A 322 10.11 0.83 -23.25
N SER A 323 10.31 1.27 -24.49
CA SER A 323 11.60 1.20 -25.20
C SER A 323 12.60 2.25 -24.73
N ASP A 324 12.13 3.38 -24.19
CA ASP A 324 12.92 4.44 -23.55
C ASP A 324 12.01 5.19 -22.55
N LEU A 325 12.58 6.11 -21.76
CA LEU A 325 11.84 7.00 -20.86
C LEU A 325 11.19 8.13 -21.66
N PRO A 326 9.90 8.44 -21.41
CA PRO A 326 9.19 9.50 -22.15
C PRO A 326 9.70 10.89 -21.80
N THR A 327 9.59 11.82 -22.74
CA THR A 327 10.07 13.20 -22.62
C THR A 327 8.93 14.12 -22.16
N PHE A 328 9.03 14.61 -20.92
CA PHE A 328 8.08 15.59 -20.39
C PHE A 328 8.25 16.96 -21.06
N THR A 329 7.16 17.52 -21.60
CA THR A 329 7.22 18.83 -22.30
C THR A 329 7.66 19.98 -21.41
N CYS A 330 7.31 19.96 -20.13
CA CYS A 330 7.68 21.00 -19.15
C CYS A 330 9.12 20.86 -18.61
N LEU A 331 9.75 19.69 -18.80
CA LEU A 331 11.12 19.40 -18.35
C LEU A 331 11.76 18.37 -19.31
N PRO A 332 12.16 18.78 -20.54
CA PRO A 332 12.66 17.83 -21.55
C PRO A 332 14.04 17.26 -21.21
N GLU A 333 14.86 17.97 -20.44
CA GLU A 333 16.15 17.46 -19.98
C GLU A 333 15.96 16.45 -18.86
N ARG A 334 16.76 15.38 -18.86
CA ARG A 334 16.73 14.37 -17.78
C ARG A 334 17.45 14.92 -16.53
N GLN A 335 16.64 15.28 -15.53
CA GLN A 335 17.12 15.82 -14.24
C GLN A 335 16.74 14.88 -13.07
N GLY A 336 16.41 13.62 -13.34
CA GLY A 336 15.97 12.62 -12.38
C GLY A 336 14.45 12.59 -12.16
N GLN A 337 13.66 13.33 -12.96
CA GLN A 337 12.19 13.34 -12.86
C GLN A 337 11.57 11.94 -12.99
N HIS A 338 12.18 11.01 -13.68
CA HIS A 338 11.70 9.64 -13.83
C HIS A 338 11.94 8.77 -12.57
N GLN A 339 12.77 9.19 -11.62
CA GLN A 339 12.97 8.49 -10.35
C GLN A 339 11.90 8.81 -9.31
N THR A 340 11.00 9.73 -9.63
CA THR A 340 10.05 10.33 -8.71
C THR A 340 8.71 9.60 -8.65
N THR A 341 7.85 10.04 -7.73
CA THR A 341 6.39 9.96 -7.90
C THR A 341 5.99 11.17 -8.74
N SER A 342 5.57 10.95 -9.97
CA SER A 342 5.09 12.03 -10.84
C SER A 342 3.56 12.12 -10.74
N HIS A 343 3.04 13.28 -10.30
CA HIS A 343 1.59 13.51 -10.23
C HIS A 343 1.06 14.11 -11.51
N LEU A 344 0.10 13.44 -12.15
CA LEU A 344 -0.66 13.99 -13.26
C LEU A 344 -1.97 14.56 -12.73
N LEU A 345 -1.99 15.85 -12.44
CA LEU A 345 -3.14 16.56 -11.88
C LEU A 345 -3.91 17.32 -12.96
N PRO A 346 -5.20 17.64 -12.74
CA PRO A 346 -6.00 18.48 -13.63
C PRO A 346 -5.35 19.85 -13.87
N ASP A 347 -5.63 20.42 -15.03
CA ASP A 347 -5.10 21.72 -15.44
C ASP A 347 -5.87 22.85 -14.75
N GLU A 348 -5.16 23.78 -14.11
CA GLU A 348 -5.74 24.99 -13.49
C GLU A 348 -6.45 25.89 -14.52
N ARG A 349 -6.08 25.81 -15.80
CA ARG A 349 -6.72 26.58 -16.90
C ARG A 349 -8.10 26.04 -17.27
N ASP A 350 -8.40 24.79 -16.94
CA ASP A 350 -9.69 24.15 -17.19
C ASP A 350 -10.71 24.40 -16.05
N GLY A 351 -10.32 25.13 -14.99
CA GLY A 351 -11.14 25.49 -13.85
C GLY A 351 -10.52 25.12 -12.51
N SER A 352 -11.32 25.10 -11.43
CA SER A 352 -10.85 24.71 -10.10
C SER A 352 -10.34 23.26 -10.12
N VAL A 353 -9.09 23.07 -9.67
CA VAL A 353 -8.47 21.73 -9.59
C VAL A 353 -9.24 20.85 -8.61
N LEU A 354 -9.65 21.41 -7.47
CA LEU A 354 -10.38 20.66 -6.45
C LEU A 354 -11.78 20.24 -6.90
N GLU A 355 -12.46 21.08 -7.69
CA GLU A 355 -13.75 20.69 -8.28
C GLU A 355 -13.58 19.58 -9.31
N GLN A 356 -12.53 19.62 -10.14
CA GLN A 356 -12.23 18.55 -11.09
C GLN A 356 -11.92 17.23 -10.36
N VAL A 357 -11.19 17.27 -9.24
CA VAL A 357 -10.94 16.09 -8.40
C VAL A 357 -12.23 15.56 -7.75
N ARG A 358 -13.12 16.44 -7.26
CA ARG A 358 -14.44 16.03 -6.73
C ARG A 358 -15.31 15.40 -7.82
N GLN A 359 -15.33 16.00 -9.01
CA GLN A 359 -16.09 15.46 -10.15
C GLN A 359 -15.61 14.06 -10.52
N ALA A 360 -14.29 13.79 -10.51
CA ALA A 360 -13.75 12.45 -10.76
C ALA A 360 -14.29 11.43 -9.75
N TRP A 361 -14.40 11.80 -8.47
CA TRP A 361 -15.03 10.95 -7.46
C TRP A 361 -16.53 10.73 -7.71
N ASP A 362 -17.29 11.79 -8.02
CA ASP A 362 -18.72 11.69 -8.26
C ASP A 362 -19.03 10.76 -9.44
N GLU A 363 -18.24 10.85 -10.52
CA GLU A 363 -18.34 9.94 -11.66
C GLU A 363 -18.13 8.47 -11.22
N VAL A 364 -17.14 8.20 -10.41
CA VAL A 364 -16.82 6.84 -9.92
C VAL A 364 -17.85 6.33 -8.91
N ALA A 365 -18.35 7.19 -8.04
CA ALA A 365 -19.42 6.85 -7.10
C ALA A 365 -20.73 6.45 -7.83
N GLU A 366 -20.94 6.96 -9.04
CA GLU A 366 -22.03 6.58 -9.94
C GLU A 366 -21.69 5.36 -10.83
N GLY A 367 -20.55 4.72 -10.64
CA GLY A 367 -20.09 3.56 -11.44
C GLY A 367 -19.62 3.93 -12.85
N ARG A 368 -19.25 5.18 -13.08
CA ARG A 368 -18.70 5.69 -14.35
C ARG A 368 -17.18 5.85 -14.27
N LEU A 369 -16.51 5.68 -15.40
CA LEU A 369 -15.09 5.95 -15.53
C LEU A 369 -14.84 7.46 -15.52
N ALA A 370 -13.96 7.91 -14.64
CA ALA A 370 -13.62 9.33 -14.54
C ALA A 370 -12.93 9.81 -15.81
N LYS A 371 -13.38 10.98 -16.29
CA LYS A 371 -12.81 11.61 -17.48
C LYS A 371 -11.35 12.04 -17.27
N PHE A 372 -11.02 12.52 -16.08
CA PHE A 372 -9.67 12.81 -15.64
C PHE A 372 -9.48 12.25 -14.21
N PRO A 373 -9.10 10.97 -14.08
CA PRO A 373 -8.85 10.37 -12.77
C PRO A 373 -7.59 10.96 -12.15
N THR A 374 -7.40 10.76 -10.85
CA THR A 374 -6.13 11.08 -10.21
C THR A 374 -5.09 10.00 -10.56
N MET A 375 -3.89 10.42 -10.95
CA MET A 375 -2.86 9.50 -11.42
C MET A 375 -1.49 9.84 -10.86
N GLU A 376 -0.79 8.78 -10.44
CA GLU A 376 0.63 8.82 -10.14
C GLU A 376 1.39 7.99 -11.18
N TRP A 377 2.46 8.53 -11.72
CA TRP A 377 3.30 7.84 -12.70
C TRP A 377 4.65 7.48 -12.12
N TYR A 378 5.02 6.23 -12.24
CA TYR A 378 6.25 5.65 -11.72
C TYR A 378 7.07 5.02 -12.84
N PHE A 379 8.40 5.17 -12.79
CA PHE A 379 9.35 4.51 -13.69
C PHE A 379 10.33 3.72 -12.83
N HIS A 380 10.07 2.42 -12.67
CA HIS A 380 10.77 1.59 -11.69
C HIS A 380 12.25 1.44 -12.03
N THR A 381 12.56 1.30 -13.32
CA THR A 381 13.91 1.00 -13.82
C THR A 381 14.84 2.21 -13.88
N ASP A 382 14.35 3.44 -13.76
CA ASP A 382 15.24 4.61 -13.72
C ASP A 382 15.98 4.69 -12.37
N ALA A 383 15.29 4.36 -11.28
CA ALA A 383 15.90 4.29 -9.96
C ALA A 383 16.44 2.89 -9.60
N GLU A 384 15.98 1.83 -10.27
CA GLU A 384 16.41 0.44 -10.07
C GLU A 384 16.72 -0.24 -11.42
N PRO A 385 17.88 0.06 -12.02
CA PRO A 385 18.25 -0.45 -13.36
C PRO A 385 18.39 -1.98 -13.44
N SER A 386 18.56 -2.69 -12.32
CA SER A 386 18.67 -4.16 -12.33
C SER A 386 17.38 -4.86 -12.78
N LEU A 387 16.27 -4.14 -12.83
CA LEU A 387 14.99 -4.63 -13.37
C LEU A 387 14.93 -4.58 -14.90
N GLN A 388 15.81 -3.84 -15.58
CA GLN A 388 15.84 -3.78 -17.03
C GLN A 388 16.18 -5.15 -17.64
N ASP A 389 15.66 -5.39 -18.83
CA ASP A 389 16.06 -6.52 -19.63
C ASP A 389 17.34 -6.22 -20.45
N ARG A 390 17.83 -7.20 -21.18
CA ARG A 390 19.03 -7.05 -22.03
C ARG A 390 18.88 -6.04 -23.17
N HIS A 391 17.63 -5.64 -23.50
CA HIS A 391 17.34 -4.64 -24.54
C HIS A 391 17.29 -3.22 -23.96
N GLY A 392 17.41 -3.08 -22.64
CA GLY A 392 17.34 -1.81 -21.95
C GLY A 392 15.92 -1.25 -21.82
N HIS A 393 14.90 -2.10 -21.96
CA HIS A 393 13.52 -1.66 -21.77
C HIS A 393 13.29 -1.12 -20.35
N HIS A 394 12.38 -0.15 -20.25
CA HIS A 394 11.99 0.46 -19.00
C HIS A 394 10.63 -0.07 -18.51
N SER A 395 10.53 -0.27 -17.21
CA SER A 395 9.32 -0.65 -16.52
C SER A 395 8.67 0.59 -15.90
N ALA A 396 7.44 0.89 -16.28
CA ALA A 396 6.68 2.02 -15.77
C ALA A 396 5.25 1.62 -15.37
N ALA A 397 4.60 2.42 -14.55
CA ALA A 397 3.21 2.20 -14.17
C ALA A 397 2.46 3.50 -13.88
N LEU A 398 1.22 3.61 -14.35
CA LEU A 398 0.24 4.57 -13.85
C LEU A 398 -0.56 3.90 -12.73
N PHE A 399 -0.48 4.49 -11.54
CA PHE A 399 -1.35 4.17 -10.42
C PHE A 399 -2.54 5.12 -10.45
N VAL A 400 -3.69 4.58 -10.79
CA VAL A 400 -4.88 5.36 -11.10
C VAL A 400 -5.92 5.16 -10.01
N GLN A 401 -6.48 6.22 -9.53
CA GLN A 401 -7.53 6.30 -8.54
C GLN A 401 -8.52 7.36 -9.04
N TRP A 402 -9.60 7.21 -8.81
CA TRP A 402 -10.67 6.37 -8.42
C TRP A 402 -11.22 5.67 -9.66
N VAL A 403 -11.40 4.37 -9.59
CA VAL A 403 -11.95 3.58 -10.71
C VAL A 403 -12.98 2.61 -10.13
N PRO A 404 -14.22 2.56 -10.63
CA PRO A 404 -15.24 1.72 -10.03
C PRO A 404 -14.93 0.23 -10.26
N HIS A 405 -15.12 -0.60 -9.24
CA HIS A 405 -15.02 -2.05 -9.35
C HIS A 405 -16.08 -2.59 -10.32
N THR A 406 -17.31 -2.08 -10.20
CA THR A 406 -18.45 -2.45 -11.04
C THR A 406 -18.89 -1.25 -11.86
N LEU A 407 -18.93 -1.39 -13.18
CA LEU A 407 -19.37 -0.34 -14.10
C LEU A 407 -20.89 -0.30 -14.17
N ALA A 408 -21.48 0.92 -14.19
CA ALA A 408 -22.94 1.09 -14.18
C ALA A 408 -23.62 0.65 -15.48
N SER A 409 -22.94 0.77 -16.64
CA SER A 409 -23.54 0.57 -17.96
C SER A 409 -22.70 -0.28 -18.92
N SER A 410 -21.59 -0.86 -18.47
CA SER A 410 -20.69 -1.71 -19.24
C SER A 410 -20.02 -2.75 -18.34
N ASN A 411 -19.01 -3.44 -18.82
CA ASN A 411 -18.21 -4.39 -18.05
C ASN A 411 -16.72 -4.21 -18.33
N TRP A 412 -15.86 -4.76 -17.48
CA TRP A 412 -14.42 -4.60 -17.60
C TRP A 412 -13.79 -5.37 -18.77
N ASP A 413 -14.44 -6.41 -19.29
CA ASP A 413 -13.92 -7.12 -20.47
C ASP A 413 -13.96 -6.24 -21.71
N ASP A 414 -14.99 -5.37 -21.82
CA ASP A 414 -15.15 -4.44 -22.91
C ASP A 414 -14.39 -3.11 -22.71
N GLU A 415 -14.21 -2.67 -21.44
CA GLU A 415 -13.72 -1.32 -21.13
C GLU A 415 -12.25 -1.27 -20.71
N ARG A 416 -11.65 -2.37 -20.26
CA ARG A 416 -10.28 -2.39 -19.71
C ARG A 416 -9.25 -1.76 -20.66
N ASP A 417 -9.22 -2.23 -21.90
CA ASP A 417 -8.23 -1.77 -22.87
C ASP A 417 -8.55 -0.35 -23.36
N ARG A 418 -9.83 -0.01 -23.55
CA ARG A 418 -10.26 1.34 -23.90
C ARG A 418 -9.89 2.36 -22.84
N TYR A 419 -10.06 1.98 -21.56
CA TYR A 419 -9.68 2.87 -20.48
C TYR A 419 -8.16 2.98 -20.34
N ALA A 420 -7.41 1.92 -20.60
CA ALA A 420 -5.95 1.99 -20.70
C ALA A 420 -5.50 2.96 -21.80
N GLU A 421 -6.10 2.91 -22.99
CA GLU A 421 -5.86 3.88 -24.08
C GLU A 421 -6.20 5.32 -23.68
N HIS A 422 -7.32 5.52 -22.98
CA HIS A 422 -7.70 6.82 -22.43
C HIS A 422 -6.65 7.38 -21.46
N LEU A 423 -6.15 6.55 -20.54
CA LEU A 423 -5.10 6.92 -19.57
C LEU A 423 -3.78 7.25 -20.25
N ILE A 424 -3.38 6.48 -21.28
CA ILE A 424 -2.22 6.77 -22.13
C ILE A 424 -2.42 8.14 -22.81
N GLY A 425 -3.62 8.41 -23.33
CA GLY A 425 -3.96 9.69 -23.92
C GLY A 425 -3.82 10.87 -22.96
N ILE A 426 -4.20 10.70 -21.68
CA ILE A 426 -4.00 11.74 -20.66
C ILE A 426 -2.49 11.91 -20.37
N ALA A 427 -1.74 10.83 -20.15
CA ALA A 427 -0.30 10.88 -19.87
C ALA A 427 0.48 11.51 -21.05
N SER A 428 0.02 11.25 -22.28
CA SER A 428 0.63 11.83 -23.50
C SER A 428 0.46 13.36 -23.60
N ARG A 429 -0.47 13.96 -22.88
CA ARG A 429 -0.55 15.42 -22.78
C ARG A 429 0.69 16.02 -22.09
N PHE A 430 1.31 15.25 -21.19
CA PHE A 430 2.51 15.66 -20.44
C PHE A 430 3.79 15.20 -21.12
N ALA A 431 3.75 14.02 -21.81
CA ALA A 431 4.86 13.42 -22.52
C ALA A 431 4.37 12.86 -23.87
N PRO A 432 4.36 13.66 -24.94
CA PRO A 432 3.70 13.33 -26.20
C PRO A 432 4.32 12.14 -26.96
N ASP A 433 5.57 11.78 -26.68
CA ASP A 433 6.27 10.64 -27.26
C ASP A 433 5.90 9.28 -26.63
N LEU A 434 5.15 9.28 -25.52
CA LEU A 434 4.78 8.06 -24.79
C LEU A 434 4.17 6.96 -25.69
N PRO A 435 3.20 7.21 -26.59
CA PRO A 435 2.62 6.16 -27.42
C PRO A 435 3.62 5.42 -28.30
N ASP A 436 4.65 6.11 -28.81
CA ASP A 436 5.68 5.55 -29.67
C ASP A 436 6.71 4.71 -28.88
N LEU A 437 6.76 4.89 -27.56
CA LEU A 437 7.69 4.18 -26.68
C LEU A 437 7.10 2.90 -26.09
N ILE A 438 5.79 2.69 -26.18
CA ILE A 438 5.13 1.52 -25.59
C ILE A 438 5.48 0.24 -26.33
N VAL A 439 6.15 -0.69 -25.65
CA VAL A 439 6.46 -2.04 -26.13
C VAL A 439 5.33 -3.01 -25.81
N ASP A 440 4.84 -2.96 -24.58
CA ASP A 440 3.77 -3.83 -24.09
C ASP A 440 3.01 -3.19 -22.93
N THR A 441 1.79 -3.65 -22.66
CA THR A 441 0.92 -3.14 -21.58
C THR A 441 0.31 -4.29 -20.78
N LEU A 442 0.08 -4.03 -19.48
CA LEU A 442 -0.70 -4.88 -18.60
C LEU A 442 -1.65 -4.01 -17.78
N PRO A 443 -2.86 -3.73 -18.28
CA PRO A 443 -3.88 -3.05 -17.52
C PRO A 443 -4.50 -4.01 -16.48
N LEU A 444 -4.69 -3.53 -15.26
CA LEU A 444 -5.33 -4.26 -14.18
C LEU A 444 -6.44 -3.39 -13.58
N ALA A 445 -7.67 -3.69 -13.94
CA ALA A 445 -8.87 -3.11 -13.32
C ALA A 445 -9.09 -3.68 -11.90
N PRO A 446 -9.97 -3.09 -11.08
CA PRO A 446 -10.21 -3.59 -9.73
C PRO A 446 -10.55 -5.09 -9.65
N PRO A 447 -11.38 -5.70 -10.54
CA PRO A 447 -11.58 -7.15 -10.58
C PRO A 447 -10.30 -7.95 -10.93
N ASP A 448 -9.43 -7.41 -11.79
CA ASP A 448 -8.16 -8.08 -12.13
C ASP A 448 -7.18 -8.06 -10.94
N ILE A 449 -7.21 -6.98 -10.13
CA ILE A 449 -6.47 -6.90 -8.87
C ILE A 449 -6.98 -7.95 -7.89
N GLU A 450 -8.30 -8.13 -7.79
CA GLU A 450 -8.92 -9.17 -6.98
C GLU A 450 -8.45 -10.56 -7.38
N GLU A 451 -8.55 -10.90 -8.66
CA GLU A 451 -8.16 -12.20 -9.18
C GLU A 451 -6.65 -12.45 -9.01
N ARG A 452 -5.83 -11.49 -9.45
CA ARG A 452 -4.36 -11.63 -9.48
C ARG A 452 -3.73 -11.74 -8.11
N PHE A 453 -4.13 -10.88 -7.18
CA PHE A 453 -3.52 -10.81 -5.84
C PHE A 453 -4.32 -11.55 -4.77
N GLY A 454 -5.55 -11.98 -5.07
CA GLY A 454 -6.43 -12.63 -4.11
C GLY A 454 -6.94 -11.69 -3.02
N ILE A 455 -7.26 -10.47 -3.39
CA ILE A 455 -7.74 -9.41 -2.48
C ILE A 455 -9.21 -9.15 -2.78
N SER A 456 -10.10 -9.49 -1.86
CA SER A 456 -11.56 -9.38 -2.06
C SER A 456 -11.97 -7.96 -2.44
N GLY A 457 -12.81 -7.87 -3.50
CA GLY A 457 -13.26 -6.62 -4.06
C GLY A 457 -12.15 -5.77 -4.71
N GLY A 458 -10.93 -6.30 -4.89
CA GLY A 458 -9.78 -5.54 -5.39
C GLY A 458 -9.32 -4.41 -4.47
N HIS A 459 -9.74 -4.41 -3.18
CA HIS A 459 -9.42 -3.33 -2.24
C HIS A 459 -8.01 -3.47 -1.66
N ILE A 460 -7.07 -2.69 -2.15
CA ILE A 460 -5.62 -2.82 -1.88
C ILE A 460 -5.22 -2.72 -0.40
N HIS A 461 -6.06 -2.15 0.46
CA HIS A 461 -5.85 -2.09 1.91
C HIS A 461 -6.60 -3.18 2.68
N HIS A 462 -7.32 -4.10 1.99
CA HIS A 462 -8.22 -5.12 2.53
C HIS A 462 -9.43 -4.53 3.26
N ILE A 463 -9.27 -3.47 4.01
CA ILE A 463 -10.28 -2.64 4.68
C ILE A 463 -9.86 -1.20 4.54
N ASP A 464 -10.82 -0.31 4.35
CA ASP A 464 -10.56 1.11 4.17
C ASP A 464 -9.71 1.69 5.32
N ASN A 465 -8.71 2.49 4.99
CA ASN A 465 -7.88 3.15 5.99
C ASN A 465 -8.57 4.35 6.65
N THR A 466 -9.83 4.63 6.33
CA THR A 466 -10.69 5.54 7.10
C THR A 466 -11.13 4.93 8.45
N ILE A 467 -10.97 3.60 8.61
CA ILE A 467 -11.36 2.88 9.82
C ILE A 467 -10.30 3.02 10.90
N ALA A 468 -10.70 3.49 12.08
CA ALA A 468 -9.84 3.69 13.25
C ALA A 468 -9.11 2.41 13.69
N PHE A 469 -7.98 2.55 14.37
CA PHE A 469 -7.07 1.46 14.74
C PHE A 469 -7.76 0.29 15.45
N ASP A 470 -8.57 0.57 16.50
CA ASP A 470 -9.29 -0.41 17.30
C ASP A 470 -10.57 -0.94 16.64
N GLN A 471 -11.02 -0.26 15.60
CA GLN A 471 -12.21 -0.65 14.81
C GLN A 471 -11.88 -1.56 13.64
N ARG A 472 -10.62 -1.77 13.35
CA ARG A 472 -10.14 -2.68 12.29
C ARG A 472 -10.40 -4.15 12.67
N VAL A 473 -10.02 -5.08 11.80
CA VAL A 473 -10.12 -6.52 12.09
C VAL A 473 -9.19 -6.88 13.23
N PRO A 474 -9.68 -7.55 14.28
CA PRO A 474 -8.84 -7.98 15.40
C PRO A 474 -7.86 -9.07 14.94
N HIS A 475 -6.67 -9.10 15.57
CA HIS A 475 -5.71 -10.17 15.32
C HIS A 475 -6.21 -11.53 15.77
N ALA A 476 -6.83 -11.65 16.97
CA ALA A 476 -7.49 -12.88 17.41
C ALA A 476 -8.97 -12.85 17.02
N TRP A 477 -9.42 -13.84 16.26
CA TRP A 477 -10.83 -13.97 15.88
C TRP A 477 -11.65 -14.61 17.02
N PRO A 478 -12.98 -14.40 17.05
CA PRO A 478 -13.85 -15.05 18.03
C PRO A 478 -14.08 -16.54 17.69
N VAL A 479 -13.08 -17.18 17.12
CA VAL A 479 -13.03 -18.60 16.72
C VAL A 479 -11.70 -19.16 17.21
N PRO A 480 -11.70 -20.16 18.11
CA PRO A 480 -10.47 -20.65 18.74
C PRO A 480 -9.42 -21.10 17.72
N GLY A 481 -8.17 -20.62 17.89
CA GLY A 481 -7.04 -20.96 17.04
C GLY A 481 -7.03 -20.26 15.68
N VAL A 482 -7.87 -19.23 15.45
CA VAL A 482 -7.91 -18.44 14.22
C VAL A 482 -7.43 -17.02 14.49
N TYR A 483 -6.44 -16.57 13.70
CA TYR A 483 -5.84 -15.24 13.80
C TYR A 483 -5.73 -14.59 12.43
N SER A 484 -5.72 -13.27 12.41
CA SER A 484 -5.52 -12.47 11.20
C SER A 484 -4.26 -11.61 11.30
N ALA A 485 -3.44 -11.69 10.28
CA ALA A 485 -2.28 -10.84 10.00
C ALA A 485 -2.52 -9.95 8.76
N SER A 486 -3.77 -9.82 8.33
CA SER A 486 -4.11 -9.13 7.09
C SER A 486 -3.79 -7.63 7.15
N ALA A 487 -3.67 -6.99 5.98
CA ALA A 487 -3.60 -5.54 5.87
C ALA A 487 -4.87 -4.83 6.43
N GLY A 488 -5.96 -5.58 6.64
CA GLY A 488 -7.16 -5.09 7.31
C GLY A 488 -7.04 -4.98 8.84
N CYS A 489 -5.96 -5.46 9.45
CA CYS A 489 -5.69 -5.32 10.88
C CYS A 489 -4.96 -4.01 11.21
N HIS A 490 -4.77 -3.74 12.52
CA HIS A 490 -3.92 -2.64 12.99
C HIS A 490 -2.47 -2.80 12.50
N PRO A 491 -1.75 -1.71 12.10
CA PRO A 491 -2.19 -0.31 12.15
C PRO A 491 -3.03 0.11 10.97
N ALA A 492 -2.78 -0.39 9.77
CA ALA A 492 -3.45 -0.01 8.53
C ALA A 492 -3.05 -0.89 7.35
N GLY A 493 -3.73 -0.72 6.21
CA GLY A 493 -3.34 -1.31 4.93
C GLY A 493 -2.21 -0.52 4.29
N SER A 494 -1.18 -1.21 3.89
CA SER A 494 -0.01 -0.85 3.06
C SER A 494 1.05 -1.95 3.23
N VAL A 495 2.26 -1.79 2.64
CA VAL A 495 3.40 -2.70 2.90
C VAL A 495 4.08 -2.28 4.22
N ILE A 496 3.48 -2.65 5.35
CA ILE A 496 3.90 -2.24 6.70
C ILE A 496 4.59 -3.38 7.46
N GLY A 497 4.08 -4.61 7.35
CA GLY A 497 4.58 -5.76 8.13
C GLY A 497 4.12 -5.79 9.59
N ALA A 498 3.68 -4.65 10.16
CA ALA A 498 3.29 -4.55 11.56
C ALA A 498 2.10 -5.45 11.92
N ALA A 499 1.12 -5.60 11.03
CA ALA A 499 -0.01 -6.51 11.26
C ALA A 499 0.47 -7.97 11.43
N GLY A 500 1.49 -8.37 10.65
CA GLY A 500 2.13 -9.68 10.81
C GLY A 500 2.83 -9.86 12.13
N HIS A 501 3.59 -8.85 12.57
CA HIS A 501 4.23 -8.82 13.88
C HIS A 501 3.20 -8.92 15.01
N ASN A 502 2.17 -8.06 15.00
CA ASN A 502 1.19 -7.98 16.06
C ASN A 502 0.35 -9.27 16.16
N ALA A 503 0.02 -9.90 15.02
CA ALA A 503 -0.62 -11.21 15.00
C ALA A 503 0.26 -12.29 15.64
N ALA A 504 1.56 -12.32 15.32
CA ALA A 504 2.49 -13.27 15.92
C ALA A 504 2.63 -13.06 17.44
N VAL A 505 2.73 -11.81 17.89
CA VAL A 505 2.75 -11.46 19.33
C VAL A 505 1.51 -12.01 20.01
N ARG A 506 0.32 -11.76 19.41
CA ARG A 506 -0.95 -12.23 19.99
C ARG A 506 -1.04 -13.75 20.06
N VAL A 507 -0.64 -14.47 19.02
CA VAL A 507 -0.56 -15.95 19.04
C VAL A 507 0.35 -16.44 20.17
N LEU A 508 1.52 -15.84 20.32
CA LEU A 508 2.47 -16.25 21.35
C LEU A 508 1.94 -15.96 22.77
N GLN A 509 1.28 -14.84 22.97
CA GLN A 509 0.64 -14.50 24.25
C GLN A 509 -0.44 -15.54 24.62
N ASP A 510 -1.32 -15.87 23.67
CA ASP A 510 -2.39 -16.84 23.88
C ASP A 510 -1.84 -18.28 24.12
N LEU A 511 -0.63 -18.59 23.62
CA LEU A 511 0.10 -19.83 23.90
C LEU A 511 1.00 -19.77 25.16
N GLY A 512 0.98 -18.66 25.91
CA GLY A 512 1.84 -18.46 27.09
C GLY A 512 3.33 -18.38 26.75
N LYS A 513 3.69 -17.94 25.54
CA LYS A 513 5.06 -17.76 25.04
C LYS A 513 5.38 -16.27 24.85
N SER A 514 6.66 -15.94 24.77
CA SER A 514 7.13 -14.58 24.46
C SER A 514 7.98 -14.57 23.19
N LEU A 515 8.17 -13.38 22.61
CA LEU A 515 9.12 -13.18 21.52
C LEU A 515 10.55 -13.41 22.06
N VAL A 516 11.12 -14.56 21.80
CA VAL A 516 12.49 -14.91 22.22
C VAL A 516 13.50 -14.20 21.31
N GLY A 517 14.49 -13.52 21.90
CA GLY A 517 15.70 -13.07 21.19
C GLY A 517 15.66 -11.66 20.60
N THR A 518 14.75 -10.79 21.00
CA THR A 518 14.67 -9.42 20.47
C THR A 518 15.31 -8.34 21.35
N GLY A 519 16.00 -8.69 22.44
CA GLY A 519 16.78 -7.72 23.23
C GLY A 519 15.99 -6.56 23.86
N LEU A 520 14.68 -6.67 23.92
CA LEU A 520 13.80 -5.74 24.62
C LEU A 520 13.33 -6.43 25.90
N SER A 521 13.91 -6.06 27.02
CA SER A 521 13.30 -6.24 28.35
C SER A 521 11.92 -5.57 28.37
N GLU A 522 10.98 -6.19 29.06
CA GLU A 522 9.61 -5.75 29.32
C GLU A 522 9.44 -4.24 29.58
#